data_10f85335497deac57e5011736e13da10
#
_entry.id   10f85335497deac57e5011736e13da10
#
_cell.length_a   1.000
_cell.length_b   1.000
_cell.length_c   1.000
_cell.angle_alpha   90.00
_cell.angle_beta   90.00
_cell.angle_gamma   90.00
#
_symmetry.space_group_name_H-M   'P 1'
#
loop_
_entity.id
_entity.type
_entity.pdbx_description
1 polymer ?
#
loop_
_entity_poly.entity_id
_entity_poly.type
_entity_poly.pdbx_seq_one_letter_code
_entity_poly.pdbx_strand_id
1 'polypeptide(L)'
;MTNSFRTYYVSQIDGNDTNDGLSKSSAFATLFAINRLTLKPGDRVLLARGSVFEGQFLQIKDSGTKESPIEIGAYLPEGGEKFYEEVLPVIAANGQGIWYQDYGTELDSPTHVYQGYVSSAVLLYDAEYIWIHDIEITNSAENIIGETYSAPYKMNRTGVAVTARDKGVRSGIHLQNLYVHDVNGNVYDKHMNNGGIYMTALKPANEDITGVARFCDITVESCFVY
;
A
#
# COMPACT_ATOMS: atom_id res chain seq x y z
N MET A 1 27.56 -10.47 -13.32
CA MET A 1 26.21 -11.06 -13.25
C MET A 1 25.26 -9.97 -13.71
N THR A 2 24.56 -10.18 -14.82
CA THR A 2 23.55 -9.21 -15.29
C THR A 2 22.37 -9.31 -14.33
N ASN A 3 22.16 -8.27 -13.52
CA ASN A 3 20.91 -8.13 -12.77
C ASN A 3 19.78 -8.01 -13.80
N SER A 4 19.04 -9.09 -14.03
CA SER A 4 17.82 -9.01 -14.83
C SER A 4 16.71 -8.55 -13.91
N PHE A 5 16.39 -7.27 -13.96
CA PHE A 5 15.18 -6.71 -13.35
C PHE A 5 13.94 -7.33 -14.00
N ARG A 6 12.90 -7.54 -13.24
CA ARG A 6 11.63 -8.07 -13.74
C ARG A 6 10.60 -6.96 -13.74
N THR A 7 9.76 -6.97 -14.76
CA THR A 7 8.54 -6.17 -14.77
C THR A 7 7.36 -7.12 -14.68
N TYR A 8 6.56 -6.96 -13.64
CA TYR A 8 5.32 -7.67 -13.44
C TYR A 8 4.15 -6.79 -13.86
N TYR A 9 3.29 -7.33 -14.68
CA TYR A 9 2.09 -6.68 -15.18
C TYR A 9 0.86 -7.22 -14.47
N VAL A 10 -0.04 -6.33 -14.07
CA VAL A 10 -1.31 -6.70 -13.41
C VAL A 10 -2.45 -6.01 -14.14
N SER A 11 -3.43 -6.75 -14.59
CA SER A 11 -4.61 -6.26 -15.29
C SER A 11 -5.85 -6.97 -14.76
N GLN A 12 -6.74 -6.22 -14.13
CA GLN A 12 -8.02 -6.76 -13.70
C GLN A 12 -8.94 -7.05 -14.90
N ILE A 13 -8.69 -6.40 -16.04
CA ILE A 13 -9.54 -6.47 -17.23
C ILE A 13 -9.32 -7.79 -17.97
N ASP A 14 -8.07 -8.19 -18.21
CA ASP A 14 -7.66 -9.30 -19.07
C ASP A 14 -6.58 -10.20 -18.49
N GLY A 15 -6.18 -9.97 -17.24
CA GLY A 15 -5.18 -10.76 -16.54
C GLY A 15 -5.71 -12.11 -16.04
N ASN A 16 -4.79 -12.98 -15.65
CA ASN A 16 -5.08 -14.27 -15.03
C ASN A 16 -3.96 -14.64 -14.04
N ASP A 17 -4.30 -14.98 -12.80
CA ASP A 17 -3.32 -15.33 -11.77
C ASP A 17 -2.61 -16.68 -11.99
N THR A 18 -2.97 -17.42 -13.01
CA THR A 18 -2.21 -18.60 -13.47
C THR A 18 -1.07 -18.23 -14.42
N ASN A 19 -1.00 -16.99 -14.88
CA ASN A 19 0.07 -16.46 -15.70
C ASN A 19 1.35 -16.23 -14.87
N ASP A 20 2.42 -15.84 -15.54
CA ASP A 20 3.70 -15.48 -14.89
C ASP A 20 3.84 -13.97 -14.59
N GLY A 21 2.95 -13.14 -15.13
CA GLY A 21 2.95 -11.69 -14.99
C GLY A 21 4.05 -10.96 -15.75
N LEU A 22 4.88 -11.64 -16.54
CA LEU A 22 6.11 -11.05 -17.10
C LEU A 22 5.92 -10.32 -18.44
N SER A 23 4.71 -10.28 -18.96
CA SER A 23 4.34 -9.48 -20.15
C SER A 23 2.93 -8.93 -20.01
N LYS A 24 2.59 -7.93 -20.81
CA LYS A 24 1.21 -7.39 -20.84
C LYS A 24 0.19 -8.47 -21.21
N SER A 25 0.53 -9.37 -22.13
CA SER A 25 -0.35 -10.47 -22.58
C SER A 25 -0.39 -11.66 -21.60
N SER A 26 0.51 -11.71 -20.62
CA SER A 26 0.52 -12.71 -19.54
C SER A 26 0.40 -12.05 -18.14
N ALA A 27 -0.33 -10.94 -18.06
CA ALA A 27 -0.54 -10.20 -16.82
C ALA A 27 -1.25 -11.06 -15.75
N PHE A 28 -0.95 -10.79 -14.49
CA PHE A 28 -1.76 -11.27 -13.37
C PHE A 28 -3.13 -10.57 -13.35
N ALA A 29 -4.15 -11.20 -12.76
CA ALA A 29 -5.46 -10.59 -12.59
C ALA A 29 -5.57 -9.75 -11.31
N THR A 30 -4.83 -10.10 -10.27
CA THR A 30 -5.03 -9.55 -8.92
C THR A 30 -3.75 -9.04 -8.27
N LEU A 31 -3.92 -8.10 -7.35
CA LEU A 31 -2.83 -7.64 -6.47
C LEU A 31 -2.37 -8.75 -5.50
N PHE A 32 -3.21 -9.74 -5.24
CA PHE A 32 -2.84 -10.89 -4.41
C PHE A 32 -1.74 -11.74 -5.03
N ALA A 33 -1.65 -11.77 -6.36
CA ALA A 33 -0.52 -12.41 -7.04
C ALA A 33 0.80 -11.70 -6.69
N ILE A 34 0.80 -10.36 -6.67
CA ILE A 34 1.98 -9.55 -6.30
C ILE A 34 2.34 -9.72 -4.83
N ASN A 35 1.34 -9.72 -3.92
CA ASN A 35 1.57 -9.86 -2.48
C ASN A 35 2.25 -11.20 -2.10
N ARG A 36 2.24 -12.19 -3.00
CA ARG A 36 2.90 -13.50 -2.81
C ARG A 36 4.31 -13.56 -3.39
N LEU A 37 4.70 -12.57 -4.17
CA LEU A 37 6.05 -12.52 -4.74
C LEU A 37 7.07 -12.02 -3.71
N THR A 38 8.32 -12.33 -3.97
CA THR A 38 9.47 -11.65 -3.39
C THR A 38 10.08 -10.76 -4.46
N LEU A 39 9.90 -9.46 -4.29
CA LEU A 39 10.45 -8.46 -5.20
C LEU A 39 11.94 -8.25 -4.91
N LYS A 40 12.69 -7.91 -5.94
CA LYS A 40 14.12 -7.63 -5.84
C LYS A 40 14.38 -6.16 -6.21
N PRO A 41 15.52 -5.60 -5.78
CA PRO A 41 15.93 -4.27 -6.23
C PRO A 41 15.87 -4.14 -7.75
N GLY A 42 15.18 -3.10 -8.23
CA GLY A 42 14.95 -2.82 -9.65
C GLY A 42 13.72 -3.51 -10.27
N ASP A 43 13.04 -4.39 -9.55
CA ASP A 43 11.79 -4.97 -10.05
C ASP A 43 10.70 -3.88 -10.15
N ARG A 44 9.80 -4.07 -11.11
CA ARG A 44 8.68 -3.17 -11.38
C ARG A 44 7.38 -3.92 -11.29
N VAL A 45 6.37 -3.31 -10.68
CA VAL A 45 4.97 -3.78 -10.67
C VAL A 45 4.13 -2.73 -11.36
N LEU A 46 3.57 -3.05 -12.52
CA LEU A 46 2.81 -2.11 -13.32
C LEU A 46 1.34 -2.56 -13.40
N LEU A 47 0.44 -1.66 -13.01
CA LEU A 47 -1.00 -1.85 -13.02
C LEU A 47 -1.58 -1.31 -14.32
N ALA A 48 -2.46 -2.07 -14.97
CA ALA A 48 -3.11 -1.63 -16.20
C ALA A 48 -4.02 -0.44 -15.92
N ARG A 49 -3.84 0.66 -16.64
CA ARG A 49 -4.75 1.80 -16.60
C ARG A 49 -6.17 1.36 -16.92
N GLY A 50 -7.15 1.89 -16.18
CA GLY A 50 -8.56 1.50 -16.27
C GLY A 50 -8.93 0.24 -15.48
N SER A 51 -7.98 -0.47 -14.87
CA SER A 51 -8.29 -1.55 -13.93
C SER A 51 -8.79 -0.99 -12.60
N VAL A 52 -9.79 -1.66 -12.01
CA VAL A 52 -10.28 -1.37 -10.65
C VAL A 52 -10.11 -2.63 -9.80
N PHE A 53 -9.19 -2.58 -8.86
CA PHE A 53 -8.87 -3.70 -7.96
C PHE A 53 -9.76 -3.62 -6.71
N GLU A 54 -11.03 -4.01 -6.88
CA GLU A 54 -12.07 -3.92 -5.85
C GLU A 54 -11.83 -4.93 -4.72
N GLY A 55 -11.85 -4.47 -3.46
CA GLY A 55 -11.60 -5.30 -2.28
C GLY A 55 -10.17 -5.84 -2.21
N GLN A 56 -9.24 -5.25 -2.95
CA GLN A 56 -7.86 -5.68 -3.02
C GLN A 56 -6.91 -4.62 -2.45
N PHE A 57 -5.76 -5.07 -2.01
CA PHE A 57 -4.73 -4.24 -1.38
C PHE A 57 -3.33 -4.70 -1.80
N LEU A 58 -2.36 -3.81 -1.63
CA LEU A 58 -0.95 -4.10 -1.93
C LEU A 58 -0.12 -4.02 -0.65
N GLN A 59 0.65 -5.08 -0.34
CA GLN A 59 1.55 -5.13 0.81
C GLN A 59 2.97 -5.42 0.36
N ILE A 60 3.87 -4.45 0.55
CA ILE A 60 5.29 -4.55 0.17
C ILE A 60 6.14 -4.58 1.44
N LYS A 61 6.92 -5.64 1.57
CA LYS A 61 7.90 -5.86 2.67
C LYS A 61 9.33 -5.96 2.14
N ASP A 62 9.46 -5.99 0.82
CA ASP A 62 10.72 -6.04 0.11
C ASP A 62 11.28 -4.63 -0.07
N SER A 63 12.57 -4.54 -0.33
CA SER A 63 13.26 -3.27 -0.48
C SER A 63 14.05 -3.22 -1.78
N GLY A 64 14.06 -2.04 -2.40
CA GLY A 64 14.99 -1.72 -3.47
C GLY A 64 16.36 -1.32 -2.91
N THR A 65 17.14 -0.68 -3.76
CA THR A 65 18.35 0.07 -3.39
C THR A 65 18.27 1.48 -3.98
N LYS A 66 19.14 2.36 -3.54
CA LYS A 66 19.19 3.73 -4.07
C LYS A 66 19.39 3.76 -5.59
N GLU A 67 20.19 2.85 -6.12
CA GLU A 67 20.50 2.73 -7.56
C GLU A 67 19.44 1.94 -8.33
N SER A 68 18.64 1.15 -7.62
CA SER A 68 17.65 0.24 -8.20
C SER A 68 16.42 0.14 -7.28
N PRO A 69 15.60 1.21 -7.18
CA PRO A 69 14.39 1.15 -6.39
C PRO A 69 13.40 0.13 -6.96
N ILE A 70 12.51 -0.37 -6.14
CA ILE A 70 11.33 -1.09 -6.61
C ILE A 70 10.31 -0.04 -7.06
N GLU A 71 9.80 -0.20 -8.28
CA GLU A 71 8.81 0.69 -8.87
C GLU A 71 7.43 0.05 -8.85
N ILE A 72 6.42 0.83 -8.45
CA ILE A 72 5.01 0.44 -8.51
C ILE A 72 4.27 1.57 -9.21
N GLY A 73 3.71 1.29 -10.38
CA GLY A 73 3.10 2.33 -11.20
C GLY A 73 2.04 1.81 -12.16
N ALA A 74 1.76 2.59 -13.20
CA ALA A 74 0.76 2.28 -14.20
C ALA A 74 1.37 1.97 -15.56
N TYR A 75 0.63 1.21 -16.39
CA TYR A 75 0.95 1.03 -17.81
C TYR A 75 -0.31 1.12 -18.67
N LEU A 76 -0.11 1.46 -19.94
CA LEU A 76 -1.19 1.44 -20.93
C LEU A 76 -1.39 0.02 -21.46
N PRO A 77 -2.61 -0.56 -21.34
CA PRO A 77 -2.93 -1.86 -21.94
C PRO A 77 -2.87 -1.81 -23.46
N GLU A 78 -2.61 -2.93 -24.10
CA GLU A 78 -2.56 -3.02 -25.56
C GLU A 78 -3.92 -2.72 -26.20
N GLY A 79 -3.92 -1.89 -27.24
CA GLY A 79 -5.14 -1.53 -27.99
C GLY A 79 -6.08 -0.53 -27.31
N GLY A 80 -5.73 -0.02 -26.14
CA GLY A 80 -6.56 0.91 -25.38
C GLY A 80 -5.99 2.31 -25.18
N GLU A 81 -4.89 2.64 -25.84
CA GLU A 81 -4.05 3.79 -25.52
C GLU A 81 -4.80 5.13 -25.40
N LYS A 82 -5.66 5.45 -26.38
CA LYS A 82 -6.38 6.72 -26.36
C LYS A 82 -7.43 6.83 -25.27
N PHE A 83 -8.07 5.74 -24.91
CA PHE A 83 -9.13 5.74 -23.89
C PHE A 83 -8.57 5.75 -22.48
N TYR A 84 -7.48 5.00 -22.26
CA TYR A 84 -6.91 4.83 -20.93
C TYR A 84 -5.75 5.78 -20.62
N GLU A 85 -5.34 6.66 -21.53
CA GLU A 85 -4.19 7.54 -21.34
C GLU A 85 -4.30 8.41 -20.08
N GLU A 86 -5.51 8.90 -19.78
CA GLU A 86 -5.79 9.76 -18.62
C GLU A 86 -6.44 9.02 -17.45
N VAL A 87 -6.75 7.72 -17.60
CA VAL A 87 -7.43 6.93 -16.55
C VAL A 87 -6.40 6.20 -15.70
N LEU A 88 -6.37 6.46 -14.41
CA LEU A 88 -5.48 5.76 -13.48
C LEU A 88 -6.01 4.34 -13.16
N PRO A 89 -5.14 3.39 -12.83
CA PRO A 89 -5.58 2.17 -12.16
C PRO A 89 -6.01 2.51 -10.73
N VAL A 90 -7.08 1.85 -10.24
CA VAL A 90 -7.66 2.09 -8.92
C VAL A 90 -7.38 0.93 -7.99
N ILE A 91 -6.81 1.20 -6.82
CA ILE A 91 -6.76 0.25 -5.71
C ILE A 91 -7.86 0.64 -4.72
N ALA A 92 -8.96 -0.12 -4.71
CA ALA A 92 -10.12 0.11 -3.84
C ALA A 92 -10.16 -0.96 -2.75
N ALA A 93 -9.52 -0.70 -1.60
CA ALA A 93 -9.31 -1.73 -0.58
C ALA A 93 -10.60 -2.10 0.18
N ASN A 94 -11.56 -1.21 0.30
CA ASN A 94 -12.86 -1.45 0.93
C ASN A 94 -12.76 -2.09 2.33
N GLY A 95 -11.85 -1.57 3.16
CA GLY A 95 -11.60 -2.09 4.51
C GLY A 95 -10.75 -3.36 4.57
N GLN A 96 -10.27 -3.87 3.44
CA GLN A 96 -9.32 -4.99 3.38
C GLN A 96 -7.88 -4.54 3.64
N GLY A 97 -6.90 -5.44 3.56
CA GLY A 97 -5.50 -5.10 3.80
C GLY A 97 -5.22 -4.83 5.28
N ILE A 98 -5.81 -5.63 6.15
CA ILE A 98 -5.73 -5.46 7.61
C ILE A 98 -4.35 -5.90 8.11
N TRP A 99 -3.76 -5.05 8.96
CA TRP A 99 -2.54 -5.34 9.68
C TRP A 99 -2.65 -4.83 11.12
N TYR A 100 -1.79 -5.29 12.00
CA TYR A 100 -1.75 -4.86 13.38
C TYR A 100 -0.61 -3.87 13.60
N GLN A 101 -0.95 -2.68 14.03
CA GLN A 101 0.01 -1.68 14.48
C GLN A 101 0.29 -1.89 15.96
N ASP A 102 1.43 -2.48 16.25
CA ASP A 102 1.87 -2.69 17.62
C ASP A 102 2.50 -1.40 18.19
N TYR A 103 1.87 -0.83 19.18
CA TYR A 103 2.36 0.38 19.86
C TYR A 103 3.42 0.07 20.92
N GLY A 104 3.75 -1.20 21.16
CA GLY A 104 4.71 -1.63 22.18
C GLY A 104 4.17 -1.54 23.62
N THR A 105 2.91 -1.21 23.79
CA THR A 105 2.19 -1.22 25.07
C THR A 105 0.76 -1.69 24.83
N GLU A 106 0.15 -2.28 25.84
CA GLU A 106 -1.29 -2.55 25.78
C GLU A 106 -2.07 -1.24 25.64
N LEU A 107 -3.03 -1.24 24.75
CA LEU A 107 -3.94 -0.14 24.57
C LEU A 107 -5.08 -0.30 25.60
N ASP A 108 -5.28 0.69 26.45
CA ASP A 108 -6.02 0.62 27.70
C ASP A 108 -7.55 0.76 27.61
N SER A 109 -8.14 0.43 26.45
CA SER A 109 -9.58 0.56 26.31
C SER A 109 -10.26 -0.76 25.90
N PRO A 110 -10.97 -1.41 26.83
CA PRO A 110 -11.70 -2.64 26.52
C PRO A 110 -12.86 -2.45 25.55
N THR A 111 -13.25 -1.21 25.28
CA THR A 111 -14.33 -0.88 24.34
C THR A 111 -13.85 -0.72 22.89
N HIS A 112 -12.55 -0.67 22.67
CA HIS A 112 -11.95 -0.50 21.34
C HIS A 112 -11.36 -1.82 20.84
N VAL A 113 -12.19 -2.77 20.51
CA VAL A 113 -11.82 -4.15 20.15
C VAL A 113 -10.89 -4.21 18.92
N TYR A 114 -10.95 -3.21 18.04
CA TYR A 114 -10.09 -3.12 16.84
C TYR A 114 -8.93 -2.15 16.99
N GLN A 115 -8.66 -1.69 18.19
CA GLN A 115 -7.55 -0.82 18.50
C GLN A 115 -6.22 -1.50 18.09
N GLY A 116 -5.38 -0.78 17.35
CA GLY A 116 -4.16 -1.34 16.74
C GLY A 116 -4.38 -2.02 15.38
N TYR A 117 -5.58 -2.42 15.02
CA TYR A 117 -5.87 -2.93 13.68
C TYR A 117 -6.13 -1.78 12.71
N VAL A 118 -5.43 -1.82 11.58
CA VAL A 118 -5.50 -0.81 10.53
C VAL A 118 -5.72 -1.52 9.19
N SER A 119 -6.67 -1.03 8.40
CA SER A 119 -6.81 -1.42 7.00
C SER A 119 -6.02 -0.43 6.14
N SER A 120 -5.17 -0.90 5.25
CA SER A 120 -4.40 -0.06 4.32
C SER A 120 -4.55 -0.55 2.89
N ALA A 121 -4.90 0.35 1.96
CA ALA A 121 -4.97 -0.03 0.56
C ALA A 121 -3.58 -0.33 0.00
N VAL A 122 -2.58 0.44 0.43
CA VAL A 122 -1.16 0.15 0.16
C VAL A 122 -0.41 0.20 1.49
N LEU A 123 0.33 -0.85 1.81
CA LEU A 123 1.19 -0.93 2.99
C LEU A 123 2.65 -1.17 2.58
N LEU A 124 3.53 -0.26 2.97
CA LEU A 124 4.98 -0.43 2.95
C LEU A 124 5.45 -0.70 4.38
N TYR A 125 5.82 -1.94 4.70
CA TYR A 125 6.23 -2.33 6.05
C TYR A 125 7.72 -2.65 6.09
N ASP A 126 8.48 -1.83 6.80
CA ASP A 126 9.95 -1.93 6.88
C ASP A 126 10.64 -1.96 5.50
N ALA A 127 9.96 -1.43 4.48
CA ALA A 127 10.47 -1.34 3.13
C ALA A 127 11.26 -0.03 2.93
N GLU A 128 12.18 -0.03 1.97
CA GLU A 128 12.94 1.15 1.57
C GLU A 128 13.25 1.14 0.07
N TYR A 129 13.54 2.31 -0.46
CA TYR A 129 13.78 2.53 -1.89
C TYR A 129 12.63 2.00 -2.74
N ILE A 130 11.44 2.52 -2.46
CA ILE A 130 10.18 2.23 -3.15
C ILE A 130 9.69 3.51 -3.84
N TRP A 131 9.35 3.41 -5.10
CA TRP A 131 8.71 4.47 -5.86
C TRP A 131 7.30 4.03 -6.26
N ILE A 132 6.28 4.76 -5.81
CA ILE A 132 4.87 4.51 -6.15
C ILE A 132 4.35 5.72 -6.91
N HIS A 133 3.76 5.49 -8.08
CA HIS A 133 3.26 6.59 -8.90
C HIS A 133 2.06 6.23 -9.80
N ASP A 134 1.32 7.26 -10.21
CA ASP A 134 0.22 7.15 -11.19
C ASP A 134 -0.87 6.15 -10.78
N ILE A 135 -1.34 6.19 -9.54
CA ILE A 135 -2.35 5.28 -9.02
C ILE A 135 -3.41 6.07 -8.25
N GLU A 136 -4.68 5.73 -8.49
CA GLU A 136 -5.80 6.15 -7.65
C GLU A 136 -6.00 5.13 -6.52
N ILE A 137 -6.23 5.63 -5.30
CA ILE A 137 -6.28 4.80 -4.09
C ILE A 137 -7.48 5.21 -3.25
N THR A 138 -8.34 4.26 -2.93
CA THR A 138 -9.47 4.43 -2.02
C THR A 138 -9.48 3.35 -0.96
N ASN A 139 -10.04 3.67 0.20
CA ASN A 139 -10.22 2.70 1.28
C ASN A 139 -11.44 3.08 2.11
N SER A 140 -12.62 2.96 1.51
CA SER A 140 -13.87 3.19 2.18
C SER A 140 -14.56 1.88 2.55
N ALA A 141 -15.34 1.91 3.61
CA ALA A 141 -16.32 0.89 3.91
C ALA A 141 -17.55 1.59 4.43
N GLU A 142 -18.71 1.01 4.19
CA GLU A 142 -19.98 1.58 4.65
C GLU A 142 -19.93 1.81 6.16
N ASN A 143 -20.17 3.05 6.57
CA ASN A 143 -20.38 3.40 7.97
C ASN A 143 -21.85 3.19 8.29
N ILE A 144 -22.17 2.17 9.05
CA ILE A 144 -23.52 1.97 9.54
C ILE A 144 -23.79 3.01 10.64
N ILE A 145 -24.78 3.86 10.41
CA ILE A 145 -25.17 4.91 11.36
C ILE A 145 -25.60 4.27 12.69
N GLY A 146 -25.05 4.79 13.79
CA GLY A 146 -25.41 4.36 15.16
C GLY A 146 -24.56 3.24 15.74
N GLU A 147 -23.55 2.75 15.04
CA GLU A 147 -22.66 1.72 15.55
C GLU A 147 -21.54 2.25 16.45
N THR A 148 -21.10 1.41 17.35
CA THR A 148 -20.04 1.74 18.32
C THR A 148 -18.65 1.54 17.71
N TYR A 149 -17.63 2.10 18.34
CA TYR A 149 -16.22 2.01 17.93
C TYR A 149 -15.65 0.60 17.83
N SER A 150 -16.29 -0.37 18.48
CA SER A 150 -15.87 -1.76 18.49
C SER A 150 -16.26 -2.56 17.24
N ALA A 151 -16.96 -1.94 16.31
CA ALA A 151 -17.40 -2.63 15.10
C ALA A 151 -16.29 -2.72 14.03
N PRO A 152 -16.15 -3.84 13.28
CA PRO A 152 -15.06 -4.06 12.32
C PRO A 152 -14.95 -3.00 11.24
N TYR A 153 -16.06 -2.46 10.79
CA TYR A 153 -16.13 -1.40 9.79
C TYR A 153 -15.69 -0.03 10.31
N LYS A 154 -15.49 0.12 11.62
CA LYS A 154 -14.92 1.34 12.23
C LYS A 154 -13.43 1.23 12.53
N MET A 155 -12.76 0.28 11.94
CA MET A 155 -11.32 0.15 11.97
C MET A 155 -10.65 1.41 11.41
N ASN A 156 -9.46 1.72 11.89
CA ASN A 156 -8.64 2.73 11.27
C ASN A 156 -8.33 2.36 9.83
N ARG A 157 -8.34 3.33 8.92
CA ARG A 157 -8.07 3.11 7.50
C ARG A 157 -7.11 4.14 6.96
N THR A 158 -6.22 3.67 6.09
CA THR A 158 -5.28 4.51 5.36
C THR A 158 -5.35 4.19 3.87
N GLY A 159 -5.10 5.17 3.05
CA GLY A 159 -4.83 4.94 1.64
C GLY A 159 -3.46 4.29 1.49
N VAL A 160 -2.40 5.04 1.79
CA VAL A 160 -1.02 4.54 1.82
C VAL A 160 -0.51 4.60 3.24
N ALA A 161 -0.07 3.46 3.79
CA ALA A 161 0.64 3.39 5.05
C ALA A 161 2.13 3.06 4.80
N VAL A 162 3.01 3.84 5.40
CA VAL A 162 4.47 3.60 5.39
C VAL A 162 4.91 3.42 6.84
N THR A 163 5.38 2.22 7.18
CA THR A 163 5.71 1.85 8.55
C THR A 163 7.17 1.42 8.66
N ALA A 164 7.89 2.03 9.61
CA ALA A 164 9.22 1.61 10.04
C ALA A 164 9.13 1.03 11.45
N ARG A 165 9.64 -0.18 11.68
CA ARG A 165 9.60 -0.82 13.00
C ARG A 165 10.88 -1.55 13.35
N ASP A 166 11.21 -2.62 12.64
CA ASP A 166 12.19 -3.62 13.08
C ASP A 166 13.53 -3.57 12.33
N LYS A 167 13.63 -2.70 11.31
CA LYS A 167 14.82 -2.61 10.47
C LYS A 167 15.56 -1.26 10.59
N GLY A 168 15.29 -0.48 11.64
CA GLY A 168 15.98 0.78 11.90
C GLY A 168 15.59 1.89 10.91
N VAL A 169 16.57 2.52 10.27
CA VAL A 169 16.31 3.61 9.31
C VAL A 169 15.75 3.08 8.03
N ARG A 170 14.62 3.63 7.57
CA ARG A 170 14.02 3.35 6.25
C ARG A 170 14.15 4.58 5.37
N SER A 171 14.67 4.42 4.17
CA SER A 171 15.03 5.52 3.27
C SER A 171 14.43 5.36 1.88
N GLY A 172 14.38 6.47 1.13
CA GLY A 172 14.09 6.45 -0.30
C GLY A 172 12.65 6.06 -0.64
N ILE A 173 11.67 6.50 0.16
CA ILE A 173 10.26 6.33 -0.19
C ILE A 173 9.83 7.52 -1.04
N HIS A 174 9.37 7.24 -2.24
CA HIS A 174 8.91 8.26 -3.18
C HIS A 174 7.46 7.96 -3.59
N LEU A 175 6.54 8.84 -3.22
CA LEU A 175 5.13 8.81 -3.59
C LEU A 175 4.88 9.97 -4.54
N GLN A 176 4.43 9.68 -5.77
CA GLN A 176 4.30 10.67 -6.83
C GLN A 176 3.00 10.50 -7.59
N ASN A 177 2.32 11.60 -7.90
CA ASN A 177 1.12 11.60 -8.73
C ASN A 177 0.07 10.56 -8.28
N LEU A 178 -0.17 10.50 -6.97
CA LEU A 178 -1.20 9.64 -6.37
C LEU A 178 -2.48 10.46 -6.19
N TYR A 179 -3.61 9.83 -6.47
CA TYR A 179 -4.93 10.38 -6.20
C TYR A 179 -5.58 9.55 -5.08
N VAL A 180 -5.52 10.05 -3.84
CA VAL A 180 -5.94 9.32 -2.64
C VAL A 180 -7.17 9.97 -2.04
N HIS A 181 -8.28 9.25 -2.02
CA HIS A 181 -9.55 9.81 -1.53
C HIS A 181 -10.47 8.72 -0.97
N ASP A 182 -11.61 9.12 -0.42
CA ASP A 182 -12.59 8.22 0.18
C ASP A 182 -11.95 7.22 1.17
N VAL A 183 -11.09 7.73 2.04
CA VAL A 183 -10.46 6.95 3.11
C VAL A 183 -11.24 7.16 4.39
N ASN A 184 -12.20 6.28 4.66
CA ASN A 184 -13.19 6.42 5.74
C ASN A 184 -12.85 5.54 6.94
N GLY A 185 -11.94 5.96 7.79
CA GLY A 185 -11.59 5.25 9.01
C GLY A 185 -12.39 5.69 10.24
N ASN A 186 -12.07 5.10 11.38
CA ASN A 186 -12.61 5.50 12.68
C ASN A 186 -12.20 6.93 13.03
N VAL A 187 -13.15 7.79 13.38
CA VAL A 187 -12.90 9.23 13.65
C VAL A 187 -12.92 9.60 15.14
N TYR A 188 -13.08 8.64 16.04
CA TYR A 188 -13.37 8.95 17.45
C TYR A 188 -12.40 8.35 18.47
N ASP A 189 -11.31 7.76 18.04
CA ASP A 189 -10.31 7.22 18.95
C ASP A 189 -9.12 8.16 19.07
N LYS A 190 -8.59 8.31 20.29
CA LYS A 190 -7.34 9.03 20.54
C LYS A 190 -6.09 8.35 19.96
N HIS A 191 -6.23 7.12 19.47
CA HIS A 191 -5.19 6.34 18.80
C HIS A 191 -5.52 6.15 17.31
N MET A 192 -5.99 7.19 16.66
CA MET A 192 -6.38 7.14 15.25
C MET A 192 -5.17 7.09 14.32
N ASN A 193 -5.19 6.12 13.42
CA ASN A 193 -4.20 5.95 12.35
C ASN A 193 -4.90 6.03 10.99
N ASN A 194 -5.70 7.08 10.84
CA ASN A 194 -6.45 7.34 9.62
C ASN A 194 -5.74 8.39 8.77
N GLY A 195 -5.90 8.29 7.49
CA GLY A 195 -5.45 9.31 6.57
C GLY A 195 -5.18 8.79 5.17
N GLY A 196 -5.21 9.66 4.19
CA GLY A 196 -4.88 9.28 2.83
C GLY A 196 -3.46 8.74 2.73
N ILE A 197 -2.48 9.49 3.24
CA ILE A 197 -1.08 9.05 3.36
C ILE A 197 -0.68 9.11 4.84
N TYR A 198 -0.28 7.98 5.39
CA TYR A 198 0.07 7.82 6.80
C TYR A 198 1.48 7.23 6.94
N MET A 199 2.33 7.93 7.70
CA MET A 199 3.70 7.49 7.96
C MET A 199 3.93 7.35 9.44
N THR A 200 4.43 6.20 9.89
CA THR A 200 4.67 5.94 11.31
C THR A 200 5.95 5.19 11.57
N ALA A 201 6.68 5.61 12.59
CA ALA A 201 7.80 4.87 13.16
C ALA A 201 7.35 4.27 14.50
N LEU A 202 7.37 2.96 14.59
CA LEU A 202 6.93 2.20 15.75
C LEU A 202 8.10 1.79 16.62
N LYS A 203 7.82 1.48 17.89
CA LYS A 203 8.81 0.85 18.77
C LYS A 203 9.18 -0.53 18.17
N PRO A 204 10.48 -0.84 18.01
CA PRO A 204 10.91 -2.16 17.56
C PRO A 204 10.38 -3.29 18.45
N ALA A 205 10.04 -4.42 17.86
CA ALA A 205 9.57 -5.59 18.62
C ALA A 205 10.66 -6.20 19.50
N ASN A 206 11.91 -6.10 19.07
CA ASN A 206 13.09 -6.53 19.82
C ASN A 206 13.93 -5.30 20.20
N GLU A 207 14.06 -5.04 21.49
CA GLU A 207 14.86 -3.90 22.01
C GLU A 207 16.38 -4.06 21.74
N ASP A 208 16.84 -5.30 21.47
CA ASP A 208 18.22 -5.58 21.07
C ASP A 208 18.51 -5.22 19.60
N ILE A 209 17.48 -4.97 18.80
CA ILE A 209 17.65 -4.40 17.47
C ILE A 209 18.06 -2.95 17.62
N THR A 210 19.32 -2.69 17.36
CA THR A 210 19.99 -1.43 17.58
C THR A 210 19.32 -0.27 16.84
N GLY A 211 18.76 0.63 17.58
CA GLY A 211 18.36 1.93 17.10
C GLY A 211 16.87 2.14 17.03
N VAL A 212 16.51 3.38 17.02
CA VAL A 212 15.13 3.86 16.87
C VAL A 212 14.72 3.68 15.43
N ALA A 213 13.53 3.10 15.20
CA ALA A 213 12.91 3.13 13.88
C ALA A 213 12.70 4.58 13.44
N ARG A 214 13.09 4.92 12.25
CA ARG A 214 12.95 6.28 11.69
C ARG A 214 12.96 6.27 10.17
N PHE A 215 12.45 7.35 9.61
CA PHE A 215 12.52 7.60 8.18
C PHE A 215 13.62 8.61 7.84
N CYS A 216 14.16 8.46 6.63
CA CYS A 216 15.06 9.40 6.00
C CYS A 216 14.75 9.40 4.50
N ASP A 217 14.89 10.56 3.84
CA ASP A 217 14.74 10.67 2.38
C ASP A 217 13.35 10.21 1.89
N ILE A 218 12.32 10.88 2.39
CA ILE A 218 10.93 10.68 1.99
C ILE A 218 10.51 11.83 1.05
N THR A 219 9.94 11.48 -0.08
CA THR A 219 9.37 12.43 -1.03
C THR A 219 7.90 12.11 -1.27
N VAL A 220 7.04 13.12 -1.14
CA VAL A 220 5.63 13.07 -1.55
C VAL A 220 5.41 14.28 -2.45
N GLU A 221 5.11 14.05 -3.72
CA GLU A 221 4.97 15.13 -4.68
C GLU A 221 3.82 14.89 -5.66
N SER A 222 3.19 15.95 -6.11
CA SER A 222 2.09 15.93 -7.09
C SER A 222 0.94 14.99 -6.68
N CYS A 223 0.73 14.77 -5.37
CA CYS A 223 -0.34 13.93 -4.86
C CYS A 223 -1.56 14.78 -4.50
N PHE A 224 -2.74 14.28 -4.82
CA PHE A 224 -4.01 14.81 -4.33
C PHE A 224 -4.54 13.91 -3.22
N VAL A 225 -4.80 14.49 -2.04
CA VAL A 225 -5.27 13.75 -0.86
C VAL A 225 -6.43 14.51 -0.22
N TYR A 226 -7.64 13.91 -0.14
CA TYR A 226 -8.81 14.52 0.50
C TYR A 226 -9.81 13.51 1.06
#